data_41292c74089be13db3fd402879b3a91e
#
_entry.id   41292c74089be13db3fd402879b3a91e
#
_cell.length_a   1.000
_cell.length_b   1.000
_cell.length_c   1.000
_cell.angle_alpha   90.00
_cell.angle_beta   90.00
_cell.angle_gamma   90.00
#
_symmetry.space_group_name_H-M   'P 1'
#
loop_
_entity.id
_entity.type
_entity.pdbx_description
1 polymer ?
#
loop_
_entity_poly.entity_id
_entity_poly.type
_entity_poly.pdbx_seq_one_letter_code
_entity_poly.pdbx_strand_id
1 'polypeptide(L)'
;MKKARGRSGFLAVCIAPAVILFFVFMILPTLNVFRMSLFEKGAYSPNETFVGLKNFKTLISDTNFIRSMQNMILLIVVVTIVTFAFALVFAGILSREQIRGQNFFRIIFYIPNILSVVVIAGIFSAIYKPENGMLNSIIGLFHKMENPILWKGESLVIVSLIIAMIWQAIGYYMVMYMASMASVPKSLYESAGLDGAGRLVQFFQITIPLIWTNIRTTLTLSLIHISEPTRRS
;
A
#
# COMPACT_ATOMS: atom_id res chain seq x y z
N MET A 1 -5.63 -5.70 -48.06
CA MET A 1 -6.56 -5.25 -47.01
C MET A 1 -7.48 -6.34 -46.40
N LYS A 2 -7.60 -7.55 -46.99
CA LYS A 2 -8.46 -8.65 -46.45
C LYS A 2 -7.87 -9.36 -45.19
N LYS A 3 -6.53 -9.37 -45.00
CA LYS A 3 -5.86 -10.09 -43.88
C LYS A 3 -6.06 -9.43 -42.51
N ALA A 4 -6.33 -8.12 -42.43
CA ALA A 4 -6.55 -7.39 -41.17
C ALA A 4 -7.93 -7.68 -40.56
N ARG A 5 -8.93 -7.93 -41.38
CA ARG A 5 -10.33 -8.13 -40.93
C ARG A 5 -10.55 -9.46 -40.20
N GLY A 6 -9.81 -10.52 -40.58
CA GLY A 6 -9.87 -11.83 -39.92
C GLY A 6 -9.21 -11.81 -38.52
N ARG A 7 -8.13 -11.02 -38.37
CA ARG A 7 -7.41 -10.90 -37.11
C ARG A 7 -8.22 -10.09 -36.06
N SER A 8 -8.93 -9.07 -36.51
CA SER A 8 -9.78 -8.29 -35.59
C SER A 8 -11.01 -9.08 -35.11
N GLY A 9 -11.62 -9.87 -35.98
CA GLY A 9 -12.73 -10.76 -35.59
C GLY A 9 -12.30 -11.85 -34.60
N PHE A 10 -11.15 -12.47 -34.83
CA PHE A 10 -10.58 -13.45 -33.89
C PHE A 10 -10.27 -12.79 -32.50
N LEU A 11 -9.63 -11.65 -32.51
CA LEU A 11 -9.33 -10.92 -31.27
C LEU A 11 -10.61 -10.52 -30.53
N ALA A 12 -11.65 -10.07 -31.25
CA ALA A 12 -12.93 -9.72 -30.64
C ALA A 12 -13.59 -10.94 -29.97
N VAL A 13 -13.59 -12.10 -30.61
CA VAL A 13 -14.15 -13.33 -30.04
C VAL A 13 -13.37 -13.79 -28.80
N CYS A 14 -12.03 -13.69 -28.83
CA CYS A 14 -11.19 -14.06 -27.67
C CYS A 14 -11.36 -13.11 -26.48
N ILE A 15 -11.58 -11.81 -26.72
CA ILE A 15 -11.67 -10.80 -25.66
C ILE A 15 -13.11 -10.64 -25.17
N ALA A 16 -14.12 -10.91 -26.03
CA ALA A 16 -15.53 -10.71 -25.72
C ALA A 16 -15.99 -11.36 -24.41
N PRO A 17 -15.64 -12.62 -24.07
CA PRO A 17 -16.07 -13.23 -22.82
C PRO A 17 -15.56 -12.44 -21.59
N ALA A 18 -14.29 -12.03 -21.60
CA ALA A 18 -13.69 -11.27 -20.52
C ALA A 18 -14.34 -9.87 -20.37
N VAL A 19 -14.57 -9.19 -21.50
CA VAL A 19 -15.22 -7.88 -21.53
C VAL A 19 -16.69 -7.97 -21.06
N ILE A 20 -17.42 -9.00 -21.47
CA ILE A 20 -18.81 -9.22 -21.04
C ILE A 20 -18.85 -9.47 -19.53
N LEU A 21 -18.00 -10.36 -19.00
CA LEU A 21 -17.94 -10.61 -17.56
C LEU A 21 -17.55 -9.35 -16.78
N PHE A 22 -16.57 -8.60 -17.25
CA PHE A 22 -16.19 -7.33 -16.65
C PHE A 22 -17.35 -6.32 -16.64
N PHE A 23 -18.07 -6.20 -17.74
CA PHE A 23 -19.21 -5.30 -17.84
C PHE A 23 -20.35 -5.73 -16.91
N VAL A 24 -20.71 -7.02 -16.89
CA VAL A 24 -21.82 -7.54 -16.09
C VAL A 24 -21.51 -7.51 -14.59
N PHE A 25 -20.30 -7.89 -14.19
CA PHE A 25 -19.96 -8.05 -12.77
C PHE A 25 -19.29 -6.82 -12.15
N MET A 26 -18.76 -5.89 -12.95
CA MET A 26 -18.11 -4.71 -12.44
C MET A 26 -18.81 -3.41 -12.85
N ILE A 27 -19.06 -3.21 -14.14
CA ILE A 27 -19.63 -1.94 -14.63
C ILE A 27 -21.10 -1.80 -14.23
N LEU A 28 -21.94 -2.80 -14.49
CA LEU A 28 -23.36 -2.74 -14.17
C LEU A 28 -23.63 -2.54 -12.66
N PRO A 29 -23.00 -3.32 -11.73
CA PRO A 29 -23.16 -3.06 -10.29
C PRO A 29 -22.68 -1.68 -9.89
N THR A 30 -21.57 -1.20 -10.45
CA THR A 30 -21.05 0.15 -10.16
C THR A 30 -22.04 1.24 -10.57
N LEU A 31 -22.58 1.15 -11.79
CA LEU A 31 -23.62 2.08 -12.26
C LEU A 31 -24.88 2.02 -11.39
N ASN A 32 -25.26 0.81 -10.94
CA ASN A 32 -26.40 0.65 -10.06
C ASN A 32 -26.16 1.28 -8.67
N VAL A 33 -24.95 1.20 -8.12
CA VAL A 33 -24.58 1.90 -6.88
C VAL A 33 -24.72 3.41 -7.05
N PHE A 34 -24.24 4.00 -8.16
CA PHE A 34 -24.43 5.42 -8.46
C PHE A 34 -25.92 5.79 -8.55
N ARG A 35 -26.73 4.95 -9.21
CA ARG A 35 -28.17 5.16 -9.24
C ARG A 35 -28.76 5.12 -7.83
N MET A 36 -28.46 4.07 -7.06
CA MET A 36 -28.98 3.91 -5.70
C MET A 36 -28.58 5.05 -4.76
N SER A 37 -27.42 5.69 -4.96
CA SER A 37 -27.00 6.83 -4.14
C SER A 37 -27.94 8.05 -4.24
N LEU A 38 -28.73 8.12 -5.31
CA LEU A 38 -29.71 9.20 -5.53
C LEU A 38 -31.11 8.86 -4.99
N PHE A 39 -31.31 7.63 -4.49
CA PHE A 39 -32.55 7.16 -3.95
C PHE A 39 -32.44 6.87 -2.45
N GLU A 40 -33.53 7.05 -1.73
CA GLU A 40 -33.68 6.64 -0.33
C GLU A 40 -34.62 5.44 -0.26
N LYS A 41 -34.17 4.38 0.40
CA LYS A 41 -34.96 3.16 0.61
C LYS A 41 -35.03 2.90 2.11
N GLY A 42 -36.24 2.88 2.65
CA GLY A 42 -36.45 2.50 4.04
C GLY A 42 -36.09 1.02 4.28
N ALA A 43 -35.58 0.69 5.47
CA ALA A 43 -35.18 -0.67 5.82
C ALA A 43 -36.31 -1.72 5.64
N TYR A 44 -37.57 -1.30 5.78
CA TYR A 44 -38.77 -2.15 5.67
C TYR A 44 -39.71 -1.74 4.54
N SER A 45 -39.35 -0.75 3.71
CA SER A 45 -40.19 -0.27 2.61
C SER A 45 -39.66 -0.79 1.28
N PRO A 46 -40.51 -1.39 0.43
CA PRO A 46 -40.15 -1.76 -0.93
C PRO A 46 -39.98 -0.55 -1.84
N ASN A 47 -40.55 0.61 -1.46
CA ASN A 47 -40.58 1.80 -2.29
C ASN A 47 -39.27 2.59 -2.19
N GLU A 48 -38.65 2.83 -3.34
CA GLU A 48 -37.50 3.72 -3.50
C GLU A 48 -38.03 5.13 -3.84
N THR A 49 -37.61 6.12 -3.06
CA THR A 49 -37.97 7.52 -3.33
C THR A 49 -36.73 8.26 -3.85
N PHE A 50 -36.90 9.00 -4.94
CA PHE A 50 -35.80 9.81 -5.48
C PHE A 50 -35.55 11.04 -4.58
N VAL A 51 -34.36 11.11 -4.00
CA VAL A 51 -33.98 12.19 -3.06
C VAL A 51 -32.84 13.05 -3.60
N GLY A 52 -32.36 12.80 -4.81
CA GLY A 52 -31.31 13.55 -5.45
C GLY A 52 -30.02 13.51 -4.61
N LEU A 53 -29.45 14.66 -4.29
CA LEU A 53 -28.18 14.78 -3.55
C LEU A 53 -28.34 14.78 -2.02
N LYS A 54 -29.51 14.50 -1.46
CA LYS A 54 -29.76 14.51 -0.01
C LYS A 54 -28.80 13.56 0.73
N ASN A 55 -28.60 12.34 0.20
CA ASN A 55 -27.71 11.36 0.81
C ASN A 55 -26.26 11.87 0.90
N PHE A 56 -25.78 12.55 -0.13
CA PHE A 56 -24.43 13.16 -0.15
C PHE A 56 -24.33 14.30 0.87
N LYS A 57 -25.37 15.12 1.00
CA LYS A 57 -25.40 16.19 2.00
C LYS A 57 -25.37 15.63 3.43
N THR A 58 -26.14 14.57 3.69
CA THR A 58 -26.13 13.88 4.99
C THR A 58 -24.74 13.30 5.27
N LEU A 59 -24.11 12.67 4.28
CA LEU A 59 -22.79 12.07 4.42
C LEU A 59 -21.70 13.10 4.75
N ILE A 60 -21.72 14.25 4.07
CA ILE A 60 -20.75 15.35 4.34
C ILE A 60 -20.98 15.98 5.74
N SER A 61 -22.19 15.86 6.28
CA SER A 61 -22.54 16.35 7.63
C SER A 61 -22.27 15.32 8.72
N ASP A 62 -21.99 14.06 8.34
CA ASP A 62 -21.72 12.98 9.29
C ASP A 62 -20.26 13.07 9.78
N THR A 63 -20.11 13.37 11.08
CA THR A 63 -18.80 13.50 11.73
C THR A 63 -17.99 12.19 11.70
N ASN A 64 -18.64 11.03 11.77
CA ASN A 64 -17.97 9.73 11.70
C ASN A 64 -17.41 9.46 10.28
N PHE A 65 -18.19 9.82 9.25
CA PHE A 65 -17.73 9.73 7.88
C PHE A 65 -16.52 10.63 7.62
N ILE A 66 -16.60 11.90 8.04
CA ILE A 66 -15.49 12.84 7.87
C ILE A 66 -14.24 12.35 8.60
N ARG A 67 -14.37 11.88 9.85
CA ARG A 67 -13.24 11.32 10.61
C ARG A 67 -12.65 10.08 9.92
N SER A 68 -13.50 9.21 9.39
CA SER A 68 -13.05 8.02 8.65
C SER A 68 -12.28 8.38 7.39
N MET A 69 -12.75 9.40 6.63
CA MET A 69 -12.05 9.92 5.46
C MET A 69 -10.69 10.54 5.82
N GLN A 70 -10.64 11.32 6.89
CA GLN A 70 -9.38 11.90 7.40
C GLN A 70 -8.39 10.81 7.79
N ASN A 71 -8.83 9.79 8.52
CA ASN A 71 -8.01 8.65 8.91
C ASN A 71 -7.50 7.88 7.69
N MET A 72 -8.36 7.64 6.68
CA MET A 72 -7.98 6.97 5.44
C MET A 72 -6.91 7.76 4.68
N ILE A 73 -7.07 9.07 4.52
CA ILE A 73 -6.09 9.93 3.85
C ILE A 73 -4.77 9.91 4.64
N LEU A 74 -4.82 10.02 5.96
CA LEU A 74 -3.64 9.95 6.83
C LEU A 74 -2.92 8.61 6.66
N LEU A 75 -3.64 7.50 6.70
CA LEU A 75 -3.07 6.16 6.46
C LEU A 75 -2.37 6.09 5.10
N ILE A 76 -3.04 6.49 4.02
CA ILE A 76 -2.49 6.44 2.67
C ILE A 76 -1.20 7.27 2.58
N VAL A 77 -1.24 8.51 3.05
CA VAL A 77 -0.10 9.43 2.94
C VAL A 77 1.07 8.96 3.80
N VAL A 78 0.84 8.68 5.08
CA VAL A 78 1.91 8.33 6.02
C VAL A 78 2.51 6.96 5.68
N VAL A 79 1.68 5.94 5.44
CA VAL A 79 2.18 4.61 5.09
C VAL A 79 3.00 4.66 3.79
N THR A 80 2.52 5.36 2.77
CA THR A 80 3.24 5.48 1.49
C THR A 80 4.58 6.18 1.66
N ILE A 81 4.60 7.37 2.27
CA ILE A 81 5.84 8.16 2.42
C ILE A 81 6.86 7.39 3.26
N VAL A 82 6.45 6.87 4.41
CA VAL A 82 7.36 6.20 5.34
C VAL A 82 7.87 4.87 4.75
N THR A 83 6.98 4.07 4.14
CA THR A 83 7.38 2.81 3.48
C THR A 83 8.40 3.06 2.37
N PHE A 84 8.17 4.06 1.52
CA PHE A 84 9.07 4.36 0.40
C PHE A 84 10.40 4.91 0.88
N ALA A 85 10.40 5.79 1.89
CA ALA A 85 11.63 6.30 2.48
C ALA A 85 12.49 5.15 3.03
N PHE A 86 11.92 4.27 3.86
CA PHE A 86 12.65 3.12 4.39
C PHE A 86 13.04 2.11 3.31
N ALA A 87 12.16 1.80 2.36
CA ALA A 87 12.45 0.88 1.28
C ALA A 87 13.60 1.37 0.39
N LEU A 88 13.65 2.67 0.07
CA LEU A 88 14.75 3.27 -0.69
C LEU A 88 16.07 3.27 0.09
N VAL A 89 16.03 3.59 1.38
CA VAL A 89 17.22 3.55 2.26
C VAL A 89 17.76 2.12 2.36
N PHE A 90 16.91 1.15 2.67
CA PHE A 90 17.32 -0.25 2.79
C PHE A 90 17.77 -0.81 1.43
N ALA A 91 17.08 -0.49 0.33
CA ALA A 91 17.54 -0.87 -1.00
C ALA A 91 18.92 -0.27 -1.31
N GLY A 92 19.13 1.02 -1.05
CA GLY A 92 20.42 1.68 -1.25
C GLY A 92 21.55 1.08 -0.40
N ILE A 93 21.26 0.68 0.83
CA ILE A 93 22.23 -0.02 1.68
C ILE A 93 22.50 -1.42 1.14
N LEU A 94 21.46 -2.21 0.87
CA LEU A 94 21.57 -3.62 0.49
C LEU A 94 22.00 -3.81 -0.99
N SER A 95 21.84 -2.83 -1.88
CA SER A 95 22.30 -2.94 -3.28
C SER A 95 23.82 -2.89 -3.44
N ARG A 96 24.57 -2.67 -2.37
CA ARG A 96 26.04 -2.63 -2.39
C ARG A 96 26.62 -4.03 -2.44
N GLU A 97 27.52 -4.28 -3.38
CA GLU A 97 28.11 -5.61 -3.68
C GLU A 97 28.90 -6.26 -2.53
N GLN A 98 29.15 -5.54 -1.43
CA GLN A 98 30.04 -6.01 -0.36
C GLN A 98 29.34 -6.39 0.95
N ILE A 99 27.99 -6.37 0.99
CA ILE A 99 27.29 -6.72 2.22
C ILE A 99 27.16 -8.25 2.33
N ARG A 100 27.95 -8.83 3.23
CA ARG A 100 27.79 -10.26 3.61
C ARG A 100 26.39 -10.47 4.17
N GLY A 101 25.66 -11.45 3.61
CA GLY A 101 24.30 -11.76 4.06
C GLY A 101 23.18 -10.95 3.36
N GLN A 102 23.46 -10.22 2.28
CA GLN A 102 22.46 -9.46 1.50
C GLN A 102 21.19 -10.28 1.21
N ASN A 103 21.35 -11.52 0.75
CA ASN A 103 20.20 -12.39 0.44
C ASN A 103 19.39 -12.76 1.69
N PHE A 104 20.03 -12.93 2.83
CA PHE A 104 19.36 -13.22 4.09
C PHE A 104 18.48 -12.03 4.52
N PHE A 105 19.02 -10.81 4.48
CA PHE A 105 18.23 -9.61 4.78
C PHE A 105 17.08 -9.41 3.80
N ARG A 106 17.28 -9.66 2.49
CA ARG A 106 16.21 -9.63 1.50
C ARG A 106 15.06 -10.56 1.86
N ILE A 107 15.37 -11.78 2.27
CA ILE A 107 14.35 -12.77 2.66
C ILE A 107 13.61 -12.30 3.91
N ILE A 108 14.31 -11.88 4.97
CA ILE A 108 13.69 -11.44 6.23
C ILE A 108 12.74 -10.28 6.02
N PHE A 109 13.17 -9.25 5.27
CA PHE A 109 12.31 -8.09 4.99
C PHE A 109 11.14 -8.43 4.07
N TYR A 110 11.28 -9.46 3.20
CA TYR A 110 10.23 -9.84 2.27
C TYR A 110 9.19 -10.80 2.88
N ILE A 111 9.54 -11.57 3.90
CA ILE A 111 8.64 -12.53 4.58
C ILE A 111 7.31 -11.90 4.99
N PRO A 112 7.25 -10.70 5.61
CA PRO A 112 5.98 -10.09 6.00
C PRO A 112 5.00 -9.89 4.84
N ASN A 113 5.50 -9.63 3.65
CA ASN A 113 4.66 -9.42 2.46
C ASN A 113 3.98 -10.70 1.95
N ILE A 114 4.56 -11.88 2.23
CA ILE A 114 4.03 -13.18 1.81
C ILE A 114 2.93 -13.66 2.76
N LEU A 115 2.92 -13.17 4.01
CA LEU A 115 1.95 -13.57 5.01
C LEU A 115 0.54 -13.08 4.65
N SER A 116 -0.47 -13.89 4.96
CA SER A 116 -1.85 -13.44 4.82
C SER A 116 -2.18 -12.34 5.83
N VAL A 117 -3.13 -11.47 5.47
CA VAL A 117 -3.60 -10.38 6.35
C VAL A 117 -4.08 -10.91 7.70
N VAL A 118 -4.71 -12.10 7.73
CA VAL A 118 -5.18 -12.73 8.98
C VAL A 118 -4.01 -13.09 9.90
N VAL A 119 -2.93 -13.64 9.33
CA VAL A 119 -1.71 -13.98 10.11
C VAL A 119 -1.08 -12.70 10.66
N ILE A 120 -0.95 -11.66 9.85
CA ILE A 120 -0.40 -10.36 10.28
C ILE A 120 -1.26 -9.77 11.39
N ALA A 121 -2.59 -9.77 11.23
CA ALA A 121 -3.51 -9.28 12.26
C ALA A 121 -3.36 -10.08 13.58
N GLY A 122 -3.15 -11.39 13.50
CA GLY A 122 -2.87 -12.25 14.66
C GLY A 122 -1.57 -11.88 15.36
N ILE A 123 -0.47 -11.72 14.60
CA ILE A 123 0.86 -11.32 15.11
C ILE A 123 0.75 -9.96 15.83
N PHE A 124 0.21 -8.94 15.16
CA PHE A 124 0.09 -7.61 15.76
C PHE A 124 -0.93 -7.57 16.90
N SER A 125 -1.98 -8.40 16.88
CA SER A 125 -2.89 -8.54 18.01
C SER A 125 -2.18 -9.07 19.25
N ALA A 126 -1.24 -9.98 19.11
CA ALA A 126 -0.42 -10.48 20.21
C ALA A 126 0.61 -9.45 20.68
N ILE A 127 1.25 -8.75 19.75
CA ILE A 127 2.23 -7.67 20.05
C ILE A 127 1.58 -6.53 20.83
N TYR A 128 0.36 -6.13 20.42
CA TYR A 128 -0.39 -5.00 20.98
C TYR A 128 -1.31 -5.36 22.16
N LYS A 129 -1.22 -6.58 22.67
CA LYS A 129 -2.02 -6.98 23.82
C LYS A 129 -1.68 -6.09 25.03
N PRO A 130 -2.68 -5.54 25.77
CA PRO A 130 -2.42 -4.69 26.91
C PRO A 130 -1.65 -5.40 28.02
N GLU A 131 -2.14 -6.58 28.41
CA GLU A 131 -1.52 -7.40 29.43
C GLU A 131 -0.57 -8.42 28.79
N ASN A 132 0.68 -8.46 29.25
CA ASN A 132 1.73 -9.36 28.77
C ASN A 132 2.00 -9.27 27.24
N GLY A 133 1.59 -8.18 26.58
CA GLY A 133 1.92 -7.92 25.19
C GLY A 133 3.39 -7.52 25.05
N MET A 134 4.00 -7.91 23.92
CA MET A 134 5.43 -7.71 23.68
C MET A 134 5.85 -6.24 23.84
N LEU A 135 5.09 -5.29 23.28
CA LEU A 135 5.45 -3.87 23.37
C LEU A 135 5.35 -3.32 24.79
N ASN A 136 4.26 -3.61 25.51
CA ASN A 136 4.10 -3.15 26.89
C ASN A 136 5.14 -3.82 27.80
N SER A 137 5.49 -5.09 27.56
CA SER A 137 6.56 -5.76 28.29
C SER A 137 7.93 -5.11 28.06
N ILE A 138 8.27 -4.77 26.83
CA ILE A 138 9.54 -4.08 26.51
C ILE A 138 9.57 -2.68 27.15
N ILE A 139 8.50 -1.90 27.02
CA ILE A 139 8.44 -0.56 27.60
C ILE A 139 8.51 -0.65 29.14
N GLY A 140 7.86 -1.65 29.73
CA GLY A 140 7.88 -1.91 31.18
C GLY A 140 9.27 -2.22 31.73
N LEU A 141 10.24 -2.67 30.90
CA LEU A 141 11.63 -2.86 31.31
C LEU A 141 12.36 -1.51 31.53
N PHE A 142 11.96 -0.49 30.80
CA PHE A 142 12.61 0.83 30.86
C PHE A 142 11.83 1.86 31.70
N HIS A 143 10.51 1.68 31.79
CA HIS A 143 9.66 2.61 32.49
C HIS A 143 8.53 1.85 33.22
N LYS A 144 8.46 2.03 34.55
CA LYS A 144 7.40 1.42 35.37
C LYS A 144 6.06 2.10 35.03
N MET A 145 5.19 1.36 34.33
CA MET A 145 3.87 1.83 33.93
C MET A 145 2.84 1.46 35.01
N GLU A 146 2.04 2.43 35.43
CA GLU A 146 0.89 2.16 36.34
C GLU A 146 -0.24 1.46 35.59
N ASN A 147 -0.45 1.83 34.32
CA ASN A 147 -1.47 1.25 33.47
C ASN A 147 -0.87 0.82 32.12
N PRO A 148 -1.28 -0.33 31.55
CA PRO A 148 -0.80 -0.79 30.25
C PRO A 148 -1.32 0.13 29.14
N ILE A 149 -0.48 0.39 28.13
CA ILE A 149 -0.85 1.18 26.97
C ILE A 149 -1.85 0.38 26.11
N LEU A 150 -2.99 1.00 25.78
CA LEU A 150 -4.03 0.44 24.91
C LEU A 150 -3.74 0.76 23.45
N TRP A 151 -2.83 0.00 22.83
CA TRP A 151 -2.41 0.18 21.43
C TRP A 151 -3.55 0.11 20.42
N LYS A 152 -4.61 -0.64 20.72
CA LYS A 152 -5.82 -0.77 19.89
C LYS A 152 -6.96 0.14 20.36
N GLY A 153 -6.71 1.03 21.33
CA GLY A 153 -7.66 2.04 21.79
C GLY A 153 -7.84 3.18 20.75
N GLU A 154 -8.90 3.96 20.89
CA GLU A 154 -9.27 5.02 19.92
C GLU A 154 -8.13 5.98 19.59
N SER A 155 -7.28 6.31 20.56
CA SER A 155 -6.18 7.26 20.38
C SER A 155 -5.00 6.72 19.60
N LEU A 156 -4.72 5.41 19.69
CA LEU A 156 -3.50 4.80 19.12
C LEU A 156 -3.76 3.81 17.98
N VAL A 157 -5.01 3.42 17.74
CA VAL A 157 -5.34 2.39 16.73
C VAL A 157 -4.79 2.75 15.35
N ILE A 158 -4.87 4.01 14.94
CA ILE A 158 -4.38 4.46 13.63
C ILE A 158 -2.85 4.34 13.55
N VAL A 159 -2.13 4.74 14.60
CA VAL A 159 -0.66 4.60 14.66
C VAL A 159 -0.25 3.14 14.64
N SER A 160 -0.95 2.30 15.38
CA SER A 160 -0.71 0.85 15.43
C SER A 160 -0.94 0.18 14.08
N LEU A 161 -1.97 0.59 13.33
CA LEU A 161 -2.22 0.13 11.97
C LEU A 161 -1.12 0.60 11.01
N ILE A 162 -0.70 1.87 11.09
CA ILE A 162 0.39 2.42 10.27
C ILE A 162 1.66 1.59 10.44
N ILE A 163 2.04 1.26 11.68
CA ILE A 163 3.24 0.45 11.96
C ILE A 163 3.13 -0.94 11.32
N ALA A 164 1.99 -1.60 11.46
CA ALA A 164 1.76 -2.93 10.89
C ALA A 164 1.83 -2.91 9.35
N MET A 165 1.19 -1.93 8.72
CA MET A 165 1.16 -1.78 7.26
C MET A 165 2.55 -1.46 6.69
N ILE A 166 3.31 -0.56 7.34
CA ILE A 166 4.69 -0.24 6.95
C ILE A 166 5.56 -1.49 7.04
N TRP A 167 5.51 -2.22 8.17
CA TRP A 167 6.27 -3.45 8.37
C TRP A 167 5.98 -4.49 7.28
N GLN A 168 4.72 -4.65 6.90
CA GLN A 168 4.31 -5.57 5.84
C GLN A 168 4.84 -5.15 4.46
N ALA A 169 4.82 -3.86 4.15
CA ALA A 169 5.04 -3.36 2.80
C ALA A 169 6.52 -3.08 2.47
N ILE A 170 7.36 -2.73 3.47
CA ILE A 170 8.75 -2.31 3.25
C ILE A 170 9.53 -3.29 2.36
N GLY A 171 9.45 -4.58 2.65
CA GLY A 171 10.24 -5.59 1.96
C GLY A 171 9.93 -5.71 0.47
N TYR A 172 8.68 -5.58 0.10
CA TYR A 172 8.25 -5.61 -1.30
C TYR A 172 8.87 -4.46 -2.10
N TYR A 173 8.70 -3.23 -1.63
CA TYR A 173 9.26 -2.05 -2.30
C TYR A 173 10.78 -2.01 -2.26
N MET A 174 11.39 -2.46 -1.16
CA MET A 174 12.83 -2.60 -1.06
C MET A 174 13.41 -3.50 -2.16
N VAL A 175 12.82 -4.68 -2.37
CA VAL A 175 13.27 -5.61 -3.43
C VAL A 175 13.05 -5.04 -4.82
N MET A 176 11.93 -4.36 -5.07
CA MET A 176 11.68 -3.66 -6.34
C MET A 176 12.73 -2.57 -6.62
N TYR A 177 13.06 -1.77 -5.61
CA TYR A 177 14.09 -0.74 -5.77
C TYR A 177 15.49 -1.32 -5.93
N MET A 178 15.83 -2.40 -5.23
CA MET A 178 17.09 -3.11 -5.44
C MET A 178 17.22 -3.59 -6.89
N ALA A 179 16.15 -4.17 -7.47
CA ALA A 179 16.14 -4.57 -8.87
C ALA A 179 16.32 -3.38 -9.81
N SER A 180 15.68 -2.25 -9.50
CA SER A 180 15.84 -1.00 -10.28
C SER A 180 17.26 -0.44 -10.18
N MET A 181 17.86 -0.46 -8.99
CA MET A 181 19.23 0.00 -8.77
C MET A 181 20.26 -0.89 -9.46
N ALA A 182 19.99 -2.20 -9.55
CA ALA A 182 20.85 -3.14 -10.27
C ALA A 182 20.93 -2.88 -11.79
N SER A 183 19.95 -2.17 -12.37
CA SER A 183 19.96 -1.78 -13.78
C SER A 183 20.80 -0.53 -14.09
N VAL A 184 21.26 0.19 -13.07
CA VAL A 184 22.11 1.39 -13.23
C VAL A 184 23.54 0.95 -13.58
N PRO A 185 24.13 1.48 -14.68
CA PRO A 185 25.48 1.13 -15.09
C PRO A 185 26.53 1.47 -14.02
N LYS A 186 27.40 0.51 -13.72
CA LYS A 186 28.46 0.67 -12.70
C LYS A 186 29.45 1.80 -13.06
N SER A 187 29.70 2.00 -14.35
CA SER A 187 30.59 3.06 -14.85
C SER A 187 30.22 4.45 -14.37
N LEU A 188 28.92 4.71 -14.13
CA LEU A 188 28.48 6.00 -13.59
C LEU A 188 28.96 6.22 -12.15
N TYR A 189 28.94 5.16 -11.34
CA TYR A 189 29.43 5.23 -9.96
C TYR A 189 30.97 5.31 -9.90
N GLU A 190 31.65 4.61 -10.81
CA GLU A 190 33.11 4.64 -10.92
C GLU A 190 33.58 6.05 -11.33
N SER A 191 32.98 6.65 -12.37
CA SER A 191 33.31 8.01 -12.82
C SER A 191 33.04 9.02 -11.70
N ALA A 192 31.88 8.98 -11.06
CA ALA A 192 31.56 9.87 -9.94
C ALA A 192 32.51 9.67 -8.74
N GLY A 193 32.99 8.44 -8.53
CA GLY A 193 34.02 8.16 -7.52
C GLY A 193 35.36 8.82 -7.83
N LEU A 194 35.76 8.86 -9.11
CA LEU A 194 36.97 9.55 -9.55
C LEU A 194 36.86 11.08 -9.37
N ASP A 195 35.64 11.63 -9.55
CA ASP A 195 35.33 13.03 -9.27
C ASP A 195 35.18 13.34 -7.77
N GLY A 196 35.44 12.39 -6.88
CA GLY A 196 35.37 12.56 -5.43
C GLY A 196 33.96 12.52 -4.84
N ALA A 197 32.95 12.13 -5.62
CA ALA A 197 31.58 12.03 -5.14
C ALA A 197 31.42 10.93 -4.08
N GLY A 198 31.07 11.32 -2.86
CA GLY A 198 30.78 10.42 -1.77
C GLY A 198 29.49 9.59 -2.02
N ARG A 199 29.32 8.51 -1.26
CA ARG A 199 28.24 7.54 -1.44
C ARG A 199 26.83 8.13 -1.34
N LEU A 200 26.60 9.12 -0.48
CA LEU A 200 25.32 9.80 -0.34
C LEU A 200 25.06 10.68 -1.58
N VAL A 201 26.08 11.36 -2.08
CA VAL A 201 25.98 12.18 -3.30
C VAL A 201 25.62 11.29 -4.49
N GLN A 202 26.30 10.15 -4.67
CA GLN A 202 25.97 9.18 -5.71
C GLN A 202 24.53 8.65 -5.58
N PHE A 203 24.07 8.38 -4.36
CA PHE A 203 22.70 7.91 -4.12
C PHE A 203 21.67 8.95 -4.53
N PHE A 204 21.80 10.19 -4.11
CA PHE A 204 20.80 11.22 -4.40
C PHE A 204 20.92 11.82 -5.80
N GLN A 205 22.13 11.92 -6.36
CA GLN A 205 22.37 12.59 -7.66
C GLN A 205 22.43 11.62 -8.86
N ILE A 206 22.72 10.32 -8.62
CA ILE A 206 22.79 9.32 -9.70
C ILE A 206 21.68 8.30 -9.53
N THR A 207 21.62 7.61 -8.39
CA THR A 207 20.70 6.48 -8.21
C THR A 207 19.24 6.92 -8.26
N ILE A 208 18.82 7.84 -7.41
CA ILE A 208 17.42 8.29 -7.32
C ILE A 208 16.90 8.85 -8.65
N PRO A 209 17.61 9.77 -9.36
CA PRO A 209 17.15 10.26 -10.66
C PRO A 209 17.01 9.17 -11.72
N LEU A 210 17.94 8.22 -11.79
CA LEU A 210 17.92 7.17 -12.79
C LEU A 210 16.80 6.14 -12.56
N ILE A 211 16.45 5.86 -11.32
CA ILE A 211 15.33 4.96 -11.00
C ILE A 211 14.01 5.70 -10.80
N TRP A 212 13.94 7.02 -11.07
CA TRP A 212 12.76 7.84 -10.79
C TRP A 212 11.48 7.34 -11.45
N THR A 213 11.58 6.81 -12.68
CA THR A 213 10.43 6.21 -13.38
C THR A 213 9.87 5.03 -12.60
N ASN A 214 10.73 4.19 -12.03
CA ASN A 214 10.30 3.04 -11.22
C ASN A 214 9.70 3.50 -9.88
N ILE A 215 10.25 4.54 -9.26
CA ILE A 215 9.67 5.14 -8.04
C ILE A 215 8.26 5.65 -8.31
N ARG A 216 8.04 6.37 -9.41
CA ARG A 216 6.70 6.85 -9.79
C ARG A 216 5.72 5.72 -10.05
N THR A 217 6.15 4.68 -10.75
CA THR A 217 5.30 3.51 -11.05
C THR A 217 4.92 2.78 -9.77
N THR A 218 5.86 2.54 -8.86
CA THR A 218 5.59 1.90 -7.57
C THR A 218 4.71 2.74 -6.67
N LEU A 219 4.86 4.08 -6.71
CA LEU A 219 3.99 5.00 -5.98
C LEU A 219 2.54 4.87 -6.44
N THR A 220 2.30 4.84 -7.75
CA THR A 220 0.96 4.65 -8.31
C THR A 220 0.37 3.31 -7.90
N LEU A 221 1.16 2.23 -7.96
CA LEU A 221 0.73 0.90 -7.51
C LEU A 221 0.43 0.86 -6.00
N SER A 222 1.23 1.53 -5.18
CA SER A 222 1.02 1.61 -3.73
C SER A 222 -0.31 2.28 -3.39
N LEU A 223 -0.62 3.39 -4.04
CA LEU A 223 -1.89 4.10 -3.83
C LEU A 223 -3.09 3.22 -4.18
N ILE A 224 -3.01 2.43 -5.24
CA ILE A 224 -4.05 1.48 -5.63
C ILE A 224 -4.19 0.38 -4.56
N HIS A 225 -3.07 -0.20 -4.09
CA HIS A 225 -3.10 -1.29 -3.10
C HIS A 225 -3.58 -0.85 -1.72
N ILE A 226 -3.27 0.36 -1.27
CA ILE A 226 -3.73 0.88 0.03
C ILE A 226 -5.23 1.22 -0.04
N SER A 227 -5.72 1.69 -1.18
CA SER A 227 -7.13 2.01 -1.37
C SER A 227 -8.03 0.78 -1.59
N GLU A 228 -7.48 -0.41 -1.89
CA GLU A 228 -8.22 -1.67 -2.10
C GLU A 228 -7.86 -2.77 -1.07
N PRO A 229 -8.09 -2.58 0.24
CA PRO A 229 -7.69 -3.58 1.25
C PRO A 229 -8.48 -4.89 1.18
N THR A 230 -9.59 -4.94 0.45
CA THR A 230 -10.55 -6.05 0.48
C THR A 230 -10.35 -7.12 -0.60
N ARG A 231 -9.41 -6.96 -1.53
CA ARG A 231 -9.25 -7.89 -2.67
C ARG A 231 -8.41 -9.14 -2.41
N ARG A 232 -7.93 -9.35 -1.17
CA ARG A 232 -7.10 -10.52 -0.79
C ARG A 232 -7.74 -11.44 0.23
N SER A 233 -9.08 -11.41 0.37
CA SER A 233 -9.82 -12.41 1.14
C SER A 233 -10.46 -13.43 0.23
#